data_5c276140cd228e333ddc196cdef64c57
#
_entry.id   5c276140cd228e333ddc196cdef64c57
#
_cell.length_a   1.000
_cell.length_b   1.000
_cell.length_c   1.000
_cell.angle_alpha   90.00
_cell.angle_beta   90.00
_cell.angle_gamma   90.00
#
_symmetry.space_group_name_H-M   'P 1'
#
loop_
_entity.id
_entity.type
_entity.pdbx_description
1 polymer ?
#
loop_
_entity_poly.entity_id
_entity_poly.type
_entity_poly.pdbx_seq_one_letter_code
_entity_poly.pdbx_strand_id
1 'polypeptide(L)'
;MKHVETISLPHDLSEFTEIIDVRSPSEFAEDHLPGAVNLPVLNDEERATVGTIYKDKPFEARRLGAALISANAAKHLQTHLAKKDKSYIPLV
;
A
#
# COMPACT_ATOMS: atom_id res chain seq x y z
N MET A 1 15.32 12.54 -0.55
CA MET A 1 15.51 12.25 -1.30
C MET A 1 15.38 12.39 -2.10
N LYS A 2 15.39 12.23 -2.55
CA LYS A 2 15.26 12.21 -3.45
C LYS A 2 15.23 11.45 -4.19
N HIS A 3 15.31 11.04 -4.40
CA HIS A 3 15.24 10.51 -5.34
C HIS A 3 14.60 9.74 -5.94
N VAL A 4 14.37 9.73 -5.97
CA VAL A 4 13.36 8.88 -6.35
C VAL A 4 12.95 9.02 -7.74
N GLU A 5 12.99 10.14 -8.16
CA GLU A 5 12.65 10.35 -9.50
C GLU A 5 13.55 9.65 -10.39
N THR A 6 14.59 9.19 -9.84
CA THR A 6 15.46 8.39 -10.63
C THR A 6 14.93 7.01 -10.82
N ILE A 7 13.88 6.65 -10.09
CA ILE A 7 13.25 5.39 -10.31
C ILE A 7 12.26 5.57 -11.41
N SER A 8 12.60 5.07 -12.55
CA SER A 8 11.70 5.14 -13.68
C SER A 8 10.64 4.09 -13.56
N LEU A 9 9.41 4.48 -13.78
CA LEU A 9 8.37 3.48 -13.92
C LEU A 9 8.65 2.71 -15.20
N PRO A 10 8.25 1.45 -15.28
CA PRO A 10 8.37 0.70 -16.52
C PRO A 10 7.72 1.48 -17.65
N HIS A 11 8.34 1.48 -18.81
CA HIS A 11 7.78 2.15 -19.96
C HIS A 11 6.43 1.56 -20.31
N ASP A 12 6.30 0.28 -20.11
CA ASP A 12 5.09 -0.43 -20.49
C ASP A 12 4.52 -1.15 -19.28
N LEU A 13 3.51 -0.53 -18.69
CA LEU A 13 2.84 -1.12 -17.53
C LEU A 13 1.95 -2.29 -17.91
N SER A 14 1.78 -2.56 -19.21
CA SER A 14 0.90 -3.63 -19.64
C SER A 14 1.42 -5.02 -19.29
N GLU A 15 2.71 -5.13 -18.90
CA GLU A 15 3.22 -6.42 -18.45
C GLU A 15 2.67 -6.80 -17.08
N PHE A 16 2.01 -5.85 -16.41
CA PHE A 16 1.37 -6.12 -15.12
C PHE A 16 -0.12 -6.26 -15.29
N THR A 17 -0.69 -7.26 -14.65
CA THR A 17 -2.12 -7.50 -14.70
C THR A 17 -2.90 -6.46 -13.90
N GLU A 18 -2.30 -5.98 -12.82
CA GLU A 18 -2.99 -5.06 -11.93
C GLU A 18 -1.96 -4.19 -11.21
N ILE A 19 -2.33 -2.94 -10.97
CA ILE A 19 -1.53 -2.02 -10.17
C ILE A 19 -2.22 -1.86 -8.84
N ILE A 20 -1.49 -2.14 -7.76
CA ILE A 20 -2.05 -2.08 -6.42
C ILE A 20 -1.40 -0.95 -5.63
N ASP A 21 -2.23 -0.03 -5.15
CA ASP A 21 -1.78 1.07 -4.32
C ASP A 21 -2.11 0.72 -2.87
N VAL A 22 -1.09 0.57 -2.04
CA VAL A 22 -1.27 0.14 -0.65
C VAL A 22 -1.35 1.31 0.33
N ARG A 23 -1.38 2.54 -0.19
CA ARG A 23 -1.49 3.72 0.66
C ARG A 23 -2.90 3.83 1.23
N SER A 24 -3.07 4.74 2.20
CA SER A 24 -4.37 4.95 2.82
C SER A 24 -5.39 5.44 1.79
N PRO A 25 -6.69 5.24 2.06
CA PRO A 25 -7.72 5.65 1.10
C PRO A 25 -7.68 7.15 0.76
N SER A 26 -7.38 8.01 1.71
CA SER A 26 -7.35 9.44 1.41
C SER A 26 -6.16 9.81 0.54
N GLU A 27 -5.03 9.15 0.73
CA GLU A 27 -3.88 9.36 -0.14
C GLU A 27 -4.19 8.90 -1.56
N PHE A 28 -4.83 7.75 -1.68
CA PHE A 28 -5.24 7.22 -2.97
C PHE A 28 -6.22 8.16 -3.67
N ALA A 29 -7.16 8.71 -2.90
CA ALA A 29 -8.15 9.62 -3.47
C ALA A 29 -7.52 10.91 -3.97
N GLU A 30 -6.42 11.33 -3.34
CA GLU A 30 -5.75 12.57 -3.71
C GLU A 30 -5.06 12.43 -5.05
N ASP A 31 -4.30 11.36 -5.24
CA ASP A 31 -3.74 11.05 -6.54
C ASP A 31 -3.28 9.59 -6.55
N HIS A 32 -3.30 8.97 -7.71
CA HIS A 32 -2.83 7.60 -7.89
C HIS A 32 -2.67 7.34 -9.37
N LEU A 33 -1.96 6.26 -9.70
CA LEU A 33 -1.79 5.88 -11.09
C LEU A 33 -3.14 5.47 -11.67
N PRO A 34 -3.43 5.85 -12.91
CA PRO A 34 -4.70 5.48 -13.55
C PRO A 34 -4.89 3.96 -13.55
N GLY A 35 -6.06 3.54 -13.15
CA GLY A 35 -6.39 2.11 -13.12
C GLY A 35 -5.91 1.37 -11.89
N ALA A 36 -5.19 2.04 -10.99
CA ALA A 36 -4.72 1.38 -9.78
C ALA A 36 -5.88 1.03 -8.85
N VAL A 37 -5.72 -0.08 -8.14
CA VAL A 37 -6.68 -0.52 -7.14
C VAL A 37 -6.12 -0.20 -5.77
N ASN A 38 -6.95 0.33 -4.90
CA ASN A 38 -6.52 0.66 -3.54
C ASN A 38 -6.77 -0.52 -2.60
N LEU A 39 -5.68 -1.13 -2.11
CA LEU A 39 -5.74 -2.15 -1.08
C LEU A 39 -4.90 -1.65 0.09
N PRO A 40 -5.45 -0.74 0.90
CA PRO A 40 -4.64 -0.06 1.89
C PRO A 40 -4.17 -1.00 3.00
N VAL A 41 -2.90 -0.85 3.39
CA VAL A 41 -2.38 -1.59 4.54
C VAL A 41 -2.63 -0.84 5.85
N LEU A 42 -3.02 0.43 5.76
CA LEU A 42 -3.53 1.20 6.89
C LEU A 42 -4.68 2.04 6.37
N ASN A 43 -5.81 2.03 7.08
CA ASN A 43 -6.88 2.96 6.71
C ASN A 43 -6.52 4.34 7.24
N ASP A 44 -7.34 5.35 6.94
CA ASP A 44 -7.02 6.73 7.30
C ASP A 44 -6.88 6.92 8.79
N GLU A 45 -7.76 6.31 9.54
CA GLU A 45 -7.75 6.41 11.00
C GLU A 45 -6.52 5.74 11.60
N GLU A 46 -6.18 4.55 11.10
CA GLU A 46 -5.01 3.83 11.56
C GLU A 46 -3.74 4.60 11.26
N ARG A 47 -3.67 5.18 10.06
CA ARG A 47 -2.50 5.95 9.67
C ARG A 47 -2.33 7.18 10.56
N ALA A 48 -3.45 7.85 10.88
CA ALA A 48 -3.39 9.02 11.76
C ALA A 48 -2.94 8.63 13.17
N THR A 49 -3.44 7.50 13.66
CA THR A 49 -3.08 7.01 14.99
C THR A 49 -1.59 6.70 15.06
N VAL A 50 -1.08 5.94 14.10
CA VAL A 50 0.34 5.59 14.07
C VAL A 50 1.19 6.86 13.95
N GLY A 51 0.78 7.79 13.11
CA GLY A 51 1.50 9.04 12.92
C GLY A 51 1.58 9.88 14.19
N THR A 52 0.48 9.91 14.94
CA THR A 52 0.44 10.64 16.20
C THR A 52 1.38 10.03 17.23
N ILE A 53 1.36 8.70 17.33
CA ILE A 53 2.23 8.01 18.28
C ILE A 53 3.69 8.18 17.89
N TYR A 54 3.96 8.19 16.59
CA TYR A 54 5.32 8.28 16.09
C TYR A 54 6.03 9.56 16.54
N LYS A 55 5.30 10.64 16.74
CA LYS A 55 5.88 11.91 17.15
C LYS A 55 6.54 11.82 18.51
N ASP A 56 5.95 11.04 19.42
CA ASP A 56 6.48 10.92 20.78
C ASP A 56 7.22 9.62 21.01
N LYS A 57 6.74 8.54 20.42
CA LYS A 57 7.23 7.20 20.69
C LYS A 57 7.41 6.44 19.38
N PRO A 58 8.46 6.75 18.62
CA PRO A 58 8.62 6.13 17.30
C PRO A 58 8.75 4.62 17.35
N PHE A 59 9.38 4.05 18.38
CA PHE A 59 9.49 2.61 18.46
C PHE A 59 8.13 1.94 18.64
N GLU A 60 7.31 2.53 19.53
CA GLU A 60 5.97 2.02 19.76
C GLU A 60 5.13 2.13 18.50
N ALA A 61 5.27 3.24 17.79
CA ALA A 61 4.53 3.45 16.55
C ALA A 61 4.91 2.41 15.49
N ARG A 62 6.19 2.08 15.41
CA ARG A 62 6.63 1.05 14.46
C ARG A 62 6.06 -0.31 14.80
N ARG A 63 5.99 -0.64 16.07
CA ARG A 63 5.42 -1.91 16.51
C ARG A 63 3.93 -1.99 16.18
N LEU A 64 3.19 -0.94 16.51
CA LEU A 64 1.77 -0.89 16.21
C LEU A 64 1.53 -0.91 14.71
N GLY A 65 2.28 -0.09 13.99
CA GLY A 65 2.15 -0.03 12.54
C GLY A 65 2.41 -1.37 11.88
N ALA A 66 3.46 -2.07 12.32
CA ALA A 66 3.78 -3.37 11.76
C ALA A 66 2.65 -4.37 12.00
N ALA A 67 2.06 -4.35 13.19
CA ALA A 67 0.96 -5.26 13.50
C ALA A 67 -0.26 -4.97 12.64
N LEU A 68 -0.61 -3.70 12.50
CA LEU A 68 -1.77 -3.31 11.68
C LEU A 68 -1.55 -3.62 10.20
N ILE A 69 -0.36 -3.30 9.70
CA ILE A 69 -0.04 -3.57 8.30
C ILE A 69 -0.09 -5.06 8.02
N SER A 70 0.46 -5.87 8.91
CA SER A 70 0.45 -7.32 8.74
C SER A 70 -0.97 -7.87 8.71
N ALA A 71 -1.81 -7.41 9.62
CA ALA A 71 -3.20 -7.87 9.68
C ALA A 71 -3.97 -7.46 8.42
N ASN A 72 -3.79 -6.24 7.99
CA ASN A 72 -4.50 -5.74 6.81
C ASN A 72 -3.99 -6.40 5.53
N ALA A 73 -2.69 -6.63 5.44
CA ALA A 73 -2.13 -7.32 4.29
C ALA A 73 -2.63 -8.76 4.22
N ALA A 74 -2.72 -9.43 5.35
CA ALA A 74 -3.25 -10.80 5.39
C ALA A 74 -4.68 -10.83 4.87
N LYS A 75 -5.48 -9.86 5.27
CA LYS A 75 -6.86 -9.78 4.79
C LYS A 75 -6.93 -9.59 3.29
N HIS A 76 -6.09 -8.72 2.74
CA HIS A 76 -6.06 -8.50 1.29
C HIS A 76 -5.59 -9.75 0.55
N LEU A 77 -4.63 -10.48 1.12
CA LEU A 77 -4.16 -11.73 0.52
C LEU A 77 -5.29 -12.74 0.47
N GLN A 78 -6.08 -12.84 1.52
CA GLN A 78 -7.17 -13.80 1.57
C GLN A 78 -8.33 -13.44 0.65
N THR A 79 -8.62 -12.16 0.50
CA THR A 79 -9.83 -11.77 -0.22
C THR A 79 -9.59 -11.37 -1.66
N HIS A 80 -8.51 -10.66 -1.92
CA HIS A 80 -8.27 -10.14 -3.27
C HIS A 80 -7.27 -10.98 -4.04
N LEU A 81 -6.12 -11.24 -3.43
CA LEU A 81 -5.02 -11.86 -4.17
C LEU A 81 -5.14 -13.37 -4.28
N ALA A 82 -5.71 -14.03 -3.29
CA ALA A 82 -5.79 -15.49 -3.29
C ALA A 82 -6.68 -16.04 -4.39
N LYS A 83 -7.54 -15.22 -4.97
CA LYS A 83 -8.47 -15.66 -6.01
C LYS A 83 -7.92 -15.48 -7.42
N LYS A 84 -6.73 -14.92 -7.55
CA LYS A 84 -6.16 -14.66 -8.86
C LYS A 84 -5.48 -15.90 -9.40
N ASP A 85 -5.45 -16.03 -10.72
CA ASP A 85 -4.83 -17.20 -11.32
C ASP A 85 -3.34 -16.99 -11.55
N LYS A 86 -2.69 -17.98 -12.16
CA LYS A 86 -1.23 -17.96 -12.30
C LYS A 86 -0.72 -16.86 -13.21
N SER A 87 -1.55 -16.36 -14.11
CA SER A 87 -1.12 -15.32 -15.04
C SER A 87 -1.15 -13.94 -14.43
N TYR A 88 -1.65 -13.84 -13.20
CA TYR A 88 -1.76 -12.55 -12.52
C TYR A 88 -0.39 -12.05 -12.09
N ILE A 89 -0.04 -10.86 -12.53
CA ILE A 89 1.24 -10.23 -12.20
C ILE A 89 0.95 -8.85 -11.63
N PRO A 90 0.94 -8.72 -10.30
CA PRO A 90 0.64 -7.41 -9.70
C PRO A 90 1.86 -6.53 -9.62
N LEU A 91 1.64 -5.24 -9.75
CA LEU A 91 2.63 -4.22 -9.42
C LEU A 91 2.13 -3.50 -8.17
N VAL A 92 2.93 -3.53 -7.13
CA VAL A 92 2.53 -2.94 -5.85
C VAL A 92 3.27 -1.65 -5.58
#